data_fba9f470a30f48c2b53c90ac482c47d4
#
_entry.id   fba9f470a30f48c2b53c90ac482c47d4
#
_cell.length_a   1.000
_cell.length_b   1.000
_cell.length_c   1.000
_cell.angle_alpha   90.00
_cell.angle_beta   90.00
_cell.angle_gamma   90.00
#
_symmetry.space_group_name_H-M   'P 1'
#
loop_
_entity.id
_entity.type
_entity.pdbx_description
1 polymer ?
#
loop_
_entity_poly.entity_id
_entity_poly.type
_entity_poly.pdbx_seq_one_letter_code
_entity_poly.pdbx_strand_id
1 'polypeptide(L)'
;MPEVSLIIEDPNNEQPKPAALPENLKVVETNELDRNAMGGTELMKYGLHERLPKELLEKFQIIPTRVRDIDPDRIPLLWVHDLAHDPEVKHLDKVSAEDLKFAKLIFVSYWQLQQFRDFLNVPFSKSIVMPNAIVPIEEHEKPDDVINIVYHTTPHRGLELLVPVFEHLHEKFFAEMKKEVHLHVYSNFDIYGWPERNKPYEELFDKCREHSYIHYHGILPNEELKKQLQKMHIFAYPSIWPETSCIALLEAMSAGLLCVHSAYAALPETASNWTMMYPMTEDHQEHCNRFADQLLSAVQMVDQEFIKDRLSMQKRYTNGFYNWDIRIMQWKAMLEGLLGNDE
;
A
#
# COMPACT_ATOMS: atom_id res chain seq x y z
N MET A 1 26.33 16.31 -7.92
CA MET A 1 24.90 16.64 -8.10
C MET A 1 24.66 17.92 -7.34
N PRO A 2 23.84 18.87 -7.78
CA PRO A 2 23.49 20.02 -6.95
C PRO A 2 22.76 19.51 -5.71
N GLU A 3 23.13 20.01 -4.54
CA GLU A 3 22.40 19.74 -3.30
C GLU A 3 21.03 20.40 -3.40
N VAL A 4 19.97 19.61 -3.25
CA VAL A 4 18.59 20.10 -3.16
C VAL A 4 18.33 20.45 -1.71
N SER A 5 18.39 21.73 -1.38
CA SER A 5 18.01 22.22 -0.05
C SER A 5 16.60 22.81 -0.13
N LEU A 6 15.62 22.05 0.31
CA LEU A 6 14.24 22.48 0.49
C LEU A 6 14.10 23.19 1.84
N ILE A 7 13.65 24.42 1.83
CA ILE A 7 13.17 25.08 3.06
C ILE A 7 11.65 24.98 3.02
N ILE A 8 11.10 24.01 3.74
CA ILE A 8 9.67 23.97 4.02
C ILE A 8 9.47 24.75 5.31
N GLU A 9 8.91 25.95 5.21
CA GLU A 9 8.49 26.69 6.40
C GLU A 9 7.30 25.93 7.00
N ASP A 10 7.53 25.28 8.16
CA ASP A 10 6.46 24.72 8.97
C ASP A 10 5.78 25.88 9.73
N PRO A 11 4.53 26.24 9.38
CA PRO A 11 3.83 27.33 10.05
C PRO A 11 3.45 27.03 11.51
N ASN A 12 3.55 25.76 11.95
CA ASN A 12 3.21 25.37 13.32
C ASN A 12 4.06 24.17 13.73
N ASN A 13 5.22 24.34 14.21
CA ASN A 13 6.14 23.33 14.76
C ASN A 13 5.49 22.30 15.76
N GLU A 14 4.25 21.96 15.54
CA GLU A 14 3.53 20.85 16.17
C GLU A 14 3.54 19.70 15.15
N GLN A 15 4.31 18.67 15.45
CA GLN A 15 4.24 17.40 14.71
C GLN A 15 2.76 17.02 14.52
N PRO A 16 2.31 16.73 13.29
CA PRO A 16 0.97 16.17 13.11
C PRO A 16 0.95 14.83 13.85
N LYS A 17 0.36 14.83 15.04
CA LYS A 17 -0.03 13.57 15.69
C LYS A 17 -0.85 12.82 14.65
N PRO A 18 -0.61 11.49 14.43
CA PRO A 18 -1.47 10.68 13.59
C PRO A 18 -2.90 11.03 13.99
N ALA A 19 -3.70 11.47 13.00
CA ALA A 19 -5.01 12.05 13.25
C ALA A 19 -5.79 11.09 14.15
N ALA A 20 -5.92 11.44 15.42
CA ALA A 20 -6.69 10.66 16.37
C ALA A 20 -8.11 10.60 15.78
N LEU A 21 -8.64 9.38 15.62
CA LEU A 21 -10.03 9.18 15.27
C LEU A 21 -10.88 10.08 16.15
N PRO A 22 -11.77 10.93 15.60
CA PRO A 22 -12.70 11.68 16.40
C PRO A 22 -13.41 10.73 17.37
N GLU A 23 -13.46 11.06 18.65
CA GLU A 23 -14.02 10.22 19.73
C GLU A 23 -15.48 9.78 19.48
N ASN A 24 -16.17 10.40 18.53
CA ASN A 24 -17.57 10.19 18.17
C ASN A 24 -17.78 9.43 16.84
N LEU A 25 -16.75 8.95 16.19
CA LEU A 25 -16.92 8.01 15.09
C LEU A 25 -17.37 6.67 15.68
N LYS A 26 -18.69 6.45 15.67
CA LYS A 26 -19.24 5.11 15.85
C LYS A 26 -18.60 4.22 14.80
N VAL A 27 -17.79 3.27 15.28
CA VAL A 27 -17.34 2.15 14.46
C VAL A 27 -18.61 1.51 13.93
N VAL A 28 -18.79 1.50 12.62
CA VAL A 28 -19.96 0.84 12.00
C VAL A 28 -19.78 -0.64 12.33
N GLU A 29 -20.58 -1.12 13.27
CA GLU A 29 -20.64 -2.53 13.65
C GLU A 29 -21.33 -3.32 12.53
N THR A 30 -20.61 -3.54 11.44
CA THR A 30 -21.06 -4.47 10.41
C THR A 30 -20.06 -5.60 10.31
N ASN A 31 -20.54 -6.83 10.46
CA ASN A 31 -19.76 -8.08 10.26
C ASN A 31 -19.29 -8.23 8.80
N GLU A 32 -19.73 -7.37 7.92
CA GLU A 32 -19.35 -7.36 6.52
C GLU A 32 -18.50 -6.13 6.25
N LEU A 33 -17.40 -6.32 5.52
CA LEU A 33 -16.68 -5.23 4.88
C LEU A 33 -17.66 -4.52 3.93
N ASP A 34 -17.66 -3.19 3.96
CA ASP A 34 -18.56 -2.41 3.11
C ASP A 34 -18.32 -2.79 1.64
N ARG A 35 -19.38 -3.21 0.94
CA ARG A 35 -19.31 -3.56 -0.49
C ARG A 35 -18.90 -2.40 -1.38
N ASN A 36 -19.07 -1.18 -0.89
CA ASN A 36 -18.67 0.04 -1.56
C ASN A 36 -17.23 0.47 -1.23
N ALA A 37 -16.64 -0.08 -0.17
CA ALA A 37 -15.23 0.16 0.15
C ALA A 37 -14.35 -0.65 -0.79
N MET A 38 -13.32 0.00 -1.34
CA MET A 38 -12.40 -0.54 -2.33
C MET A 38 -10.95 -0.55 -1.79
N GLY A 39 -10.80 -0.64 -0.47
CA GLY A 39 -9.51 -0.70 0.19
C GLY A 39 -8.75 -2.01 -0.06
N GLY A 40 -7.49 -2.05 0.34
CA GLY A 40 -6.63 -3.22 0.11
C GLY A 40 -7.19 -4.51 0.73
N THR A 41 -7.79 -4.43 1.92
CA THR A 41 -8.38 -5.59 2.62
C THR A 41 -9.57 -6.15 1.85
N GLU A 42 -10.44 -5.28 1.33
CA GLU A 42 -11.60 -5.64 0.52
C GLU A 42 -11.16 -6.30 -0.79
N LEU A 43 -10.19 -5.73 -1.48
CA LEU A 43 -9.63 -6.31 -2.71
C LEU A 43 -9.08 -7.71 -2.46
N MET A 44 -8.37 -7.90 -1.35
CA MET A 44 -7.82 -9.21 -0.99
C MET A 44 -8.93 -10.21 -0.66
N LYS A 45 -9.91 -9.83 0.14
CA LYS A 45 -11.05 -10.69 0.50
C LYS A 45 -11.80 -11.15 -0.74
N TYR A 46 -12.21 -10.23 -1.59
CA TYR A 46 -12.96 -10.58 -2.81
C TYR A 46 -12.12 -11.42 -3.76
N GLY A 47 -10.86 -11.03 -3.98
CA GLY A 47 -9.94 -11.78 -4.83
C GLY A 47 -9.73 -13.23 -4.38
N LEU A 48 -9.68 -13.47 -3.06
CA LEU A 48 -9.57 -14.81 -2.50
C LEU A 48 -10.88 -15.60 -2.67
N HIS A 49 -12.03 -15.03 -2.30
CA HIS A 49 -13.33 -15.68 -2.34
C HIS A 49 -13.78 -16.05 -3.75
N GLU A 50 -13.43 -15.24 -4.76
CA GLU A 50 -13.75 -15.53 -6.16
C GLU A 50 -12.96 -16.72 -6.72
N ARG A 51 -11.81 -17.06 -6.13
CA ARG A 51 -10.84 -18.00 -6.70
C ARG A 51 -10.66 -19.29 -5.91
N LEU A 52 -11.00 -19.29 -4.62
CA LEU A 52 -10.94 -20.51 -3.80
C LEU A 52 -12.14 -21.42 -4.11
N PRO A 53 -11.95 -22.77 -4.10
CA PRO A 53 -13.04 -23.72 -4.17
C PRO A 53 -14.07 -23.52 -3.07
N LYS A 54 -15.35 -23.59 -3.42
CA LYS A 54 -16.47 -23.42 -2.47
C LYS A 54 -16.41 -24.40 -1.31
N GLU A 55 -16.01 -25.62 -1.60
CA GLU A 55 -15.89 -26.72 -0.63
C GLU A 55 -14.88 -26.39 0.49
N LEU A 56 -13.83 -25.60 0.18
CA LEU A 56 -12.89 -25.10 1.18
C LEU A 56 -13.49 -23.91 1.94
N LEU A 57 -14.13 -22.97 1.24
CA LEU A 57 -14.77 -21.81 1.90
C LEU A 57 -15.89 -22.20 2.86
N GLU A 58 -16.59 -23.34 2.61
CA GLU A 58 -17.62 -23.88 3.50
C GLU A 58 -17.04 -24.45 4.80
N LYS A 59 -15.81 -24.95 4.78
CA LYS A 59 -15.14 -25.55 5.94
C LYS A 59 -14.39 -24.54 6.81
N PHE A 60 -14.01 -23.40 6.23
CA PHE A 60 -13.20 -22.40 6.91
C PHE A 60 -13.93 -21.06 7.02
N GLN A 61 -13.80 -20.41 8.17
CA GLN A 61 -14.14 -19.01 8.34
C GLN A 61 -12.86 -18.18 8.23
N ILE A 62 -12.63 -17.56 7.08
CA ILE A 62 -11.49 -16.66 6.86
C ILE A 62 -11.91 -15.25 7.25
N ILE A 63 -11.40 -14.76 8.38
CA ILE A 63 -11.73 -13.46 8.95
C ILE A 63 -10.63 -12.46 8.54
N PRO A 64 -10.90 -11.53 7.61
CA PRO A 64 -9.94 -10.49 7.31
C PRO A 64 -10.02 -9.39 8.38
N THR A 65 -8.91 -9.17 9.07
CA THR A 65 -8.74 -8.04 10.00
C THR A 65 -9.55 -8.18 11.29
N ARG A 66 -10.78 -7.68 11.33
CA ARG A 66 -11.57 -7.48 12.55
C ARG A 66 -12.43 -8.69 12.89
N VAL A 67 -12.23 -9.20 14.10
CA VAL A 67 -13.03 -10.33 14.62
C VAL A 67 -14.32 -9.78 15.24
N ARG A 68 -15.47 -10.24 14.71
CA ARG A 68 -16.78 -9.96 15.29
C ARG A 68 -17.36 -11.25 15.87
N ASP A 69 -17.68 -12.20 15.03
CA ASP A 69 -18.23 -13.50 15.43
C ASP A 69 -17.37 -14.64 14.89
N ILE A 70 -17.25 -15.70 15.67
CA ILE A 70 -16.60 -16.95 15.26
C ILE A 70 -17.69 -17.98 15.05
N ASP A 71 -17.78 -18.50 13.83
CA ASP A 71 -18.71 -19.56 13.45
C ASP A 71 -18.28 -20.89 14.09
N PRO A 72 -19.11 -21.52 14.96
CA PRO A 72 -18.76 -22.75 15.64
C PRO A 72 -18.66 -23.97 14.73
N ASP A 73 -19.25 -23.90 13.51
CA ASP A 73 -19.30 -25.01 12.56
C ASP A 73 -18.16 -24.96 11.53
N ARG A 74 -17.32 -23.93 11.58
CA ARG A 74 -16.19 -23.76 10.66
C ARG A 74 -14.87 -23.56 11.40
N ILE A 75 -13.78 -23.93 10.73
CA ILE A 75 -12.41 -23.71 11.24
C ILE A 75 -12.04 -22.24 11.08
N PRO A 76 -11.85 -21.47 12.18
CA PRO A 76 -11.57 -20.03 12.09
C PRO A 76 -10.11 -19.78 11.77
N LEU A 77 -9.88 -18.88 10.80
CA LEU A 77 -8.57 -18.35 10.41
C LEU A 77 -8.62 -16.83 10.51
N LEU A 78 -7.57 -16.22 11.06
CA LEU A 78 -7.46 -14.77 11.09
C LEU A 78 -6.43 -14.31 10.05
N TRP A 79 -6.90 -13.60 9.04
CA TRP A 79 -6.07 -12.98 8.01
C TRP A 79 -5.80 -11.54 8.37
N VAL A 80 -4.64 -11.27 8.93
CA VAL A 80 -4.28 -9.99 9.55
C VAL A 80 -3.85 -8.98 8.49
N HIS A 81 -4.56 -7.85 8.42
CA HIS A 81 -4.20 -6.71 7.57
C HIS A 81 -3.84 -5.46 8.40
N ASP A 82 -4.18 -5.45 9.68
CA ASP A 82 -3.97 -4.33 10.60
C ASP A 82 -2.53 -4.28 11.13
N LEU A 83 -2.20 -3.17 11.78
CA LEU A 83 -0.97 -3.01 12.55
C LEU A 83 -1.07 -3.66 13.93
N ALA A 84 0.05 -4.06 14.51
CA ALA A 84 0.09 -4.67 15.85
C ALA A 84 -0.37 -3.73 16.98
N HIS A 85 -0.40 -2.43 16.72
CA HIS A 85 -0.89 -1.41 17.65
C HIS A 85 -2.37 -1.06 17.48
N ASP A 86 -3.04 -1.63 16.48
CA ASP A 86 -4.46 -1.39 16.29
C ASP A 86 -5.26 -1.95 17.48
N PRO A 87 -6.19 -1.18 18.07
CA PRO A 87 -7.03 -1.67 19.17
C PRO A 87 -7.80 -2.96 18.85
N GLU A 88 -8.15 -3.17 17.59
CA GLU A 88 -8.92 -4.33 17.14
C GLU A 88 -8.17 -5.67 17.28
N VAL A 89 -6.83 -5.64 17.29
CA VAL A 89 -6.01 -6.86 17.45
C VAL A 89 -5.57 -7.13 18.89
N LYS A 90 -5.98 -6.30 19.84
CA LYS A 90 -5.58 -6.41 21.24
C LYS A 90 -5.97 -7.75 21.90
N HIS A 91 -6.97 -8.44 21.37
CA HIS A 91 -7.38 -9.77 21.81
C HIS A 91 -6.32 -10.84 21.56
N LEU A 92 -5.27 -10.55 20.81
CA LEU A 92 -4.12 -11.44 20.56
C LEU A 92 -2.97 -11.24 21.56
N ASP A 93 -3.08 -10.27 22.49
CA ASP A 93 -1.99 -9.96 23.42
C ASP A 93 -1.69 -11.14 24.35
N LYS A 94 -0.47 -11.68 24.22
CA LYS A 94 0.08 -12.79 25.04
C LYS A 94 -0.77 -14.07 25.05
N VAL A 95 -1.55 -14.30 23.99
CA VAL A 95 -2.35 -15.53 23.86
C VAL A 95 -1.43 -16.72 23.57
N SER A 96 -1.55 -17.80 24.36
CA SER A 96 -0.82 -19.04 24.11
C SER A 96 -1.32 -19.76 22.84
N ALA A 97 -0.55 -20.70 22.33
CA ALA A 97 -0.97 -21.48 21.15
C ALA A 97 -2.21 -22.34 21.43
N GLU A 98 -2.39 -22.78 22.69
CA GLU A 98 -3.50 -23.60 23.16
C GLU A 98 -4.78 -22.77 23.33
N ASP A 99 -4.64 -21.50 23.79
CA ASP A 99 -5.78 -20.62 24.06
C ASP A 99 -6.22 -19.83 22.81
N LEU A 100 -5.41 -19.87 21.74
CA LEU A 100 -5.72 -19.17 20.51
C LEU A 100 -6.93 -19.80 19.81
N LYS A 101 -7.98 -19.01 19.61
CA LYS A 101 -9.22 -19.46 18.97
C LYS A 101 -9.09 -19.75 17.46
N PHE A 102 -7.99 -19.33 16.83
CA PHE A 102 -7.75 -19.49 15.40
C PHE A 102 -6.82 -20.67 15.14
N ALA A 103 -7.14 -21.45 14.11
CA ALA A 103 -6.25 -22.52 13.64
C ALA A 103 -4.93 -21.94 13.12
N LYS A 104 -4.99 -20.79 12.43
CA LYS A 104 -3.83 -20.01 11.99
C LYS A 104 -4.07 -18.52 12.06
N LEU A 105 -2.97 -17.77 12.32
CA LEU A 105 -2.82 -16.34 12.08
C LEU A 105 -2.05 -16.17 10.76
N ILE A 106 -2.63 -15.47 9.80
CA ILE A 106 -2.07 -15.29 8.47
C ILE A 106 -1.68 -13.84 8.30
N PHE A 107 -0.38 -13.57 8.18
CA PHE A 107 0.19 -12.23 8.04
C PHE A 107 0.54 -11.95 6.57
N VAL A 108 0.50 -10.69 6.17
CA VAL A 108 0.76 -10.31 4.77
C VAL A 108 2.23 -9.99 4.49
N SER A 109 3.06 -9.93 5.55
CA SER A 109 4.52 -9.78 5.46
C SER A 109 5.24 -10.33 6.68
N TYR A 110 6.53 -10.62 6.55
CA TYR A 110 7.38 -11.00 7.69
C TYR A 110 7.59 -9.81 8.63
N TRP A 111 7.67 -8.58 8.09
CA TRP A 111 7.71 -7.38 8.92
C TRP A 111 6.49 -7.31 9.84
N GLN A 112 5.28 -7.52 9.31
CA GLN A 112 4.06 -7.50 10.10
C GLN A 112 4.06 -8.62 11.16
N LEU A 113 4.40 -9.85 10.79
CA LEU A 113 4.53 -10.96 11.73
C LEU A 113 5.49 -10.61 12.86
N GLN A 114 6.65 -10.01 12.56
CA GLN A 114 7.62 -9.62 13.58
C GLN A 114 7.04 -8.56 14.53
N GLN A 115 6.30 -7.56 14.02
CA GLN A 115 5.62 -6.58 14.87
C GLN A 115 4.63 -7.25 15.83
N PHE A 116 3.82 -8.18 15.35
CA PHE A 116 2.87 -8.92 16.20
C PHE A 116 3.55 -9.80 17.24
N ARG A 117 4.71 -10.36 16.94
CA ARG A 117 5.52 -11.11 17.90
C ARG A 117 6.13 -10.21 18.96
N ASP A 118 6.67 -9.08 18.57
CA ASP A 118 7.36 -8.16 19.48
C ASP A 118 6.39 -7.45 20.43
N PHE A 119 5.22 -7.05 19.94
CA PHE A 119 4.24 -6.28 20.72
C PHE A 119 3.19 -7.15 21.41
N LEU A 120 2.70 -8.20 20.75
CA LEU A 120 1.60 -9.02 21.23
C LEU A 120 2.03 -10.45 21.62
N ASN A 121 3.29 -10.81 21.39
CA ASN A 121 3.84 -12.13 21.67
C ASN A 121 3.00 -13.28 21.07
N VAL A 122 2.50 -13.11 19.85
CA VAL A 122 1.70 -14.15 19.17
C VAL A 122 2.49 -15.44 18.94
N PRO A 123 1.86 -16.62 19.04
CA PRO A 123 2.55 -17.90 18.93
C PRO A 123 3.04 -18.16 17.50
N PHE A 124 4.35 -18.34 17.32
CA PHE A 124 4.95 -18.60 16.01
C PHE A 124 4.43 -19.88 15.34
N SER A 125 4.16 -20.93 16.12
CA SER A 125 3.62 -22.22 15.64
C SER A 125 2.25 -22.10 14.96
N LYS A 126 1.49 -21.06 15.30
CA LYS A 126 0.19 -20.75 14.70
C LYS A 126 0.26 -19.69 13.60
N SER A 127 1.42 -19.11 13.36
CA SER A 127 1.62 -18.00 12.43
C SER A 127 2.16 -18.47 11.09
N ILE A 128 1.67 -17.86 10.01
CA ILE A 128 2.17 -18.06 8.65
C ILE A 128 2.17 -16.71 7.91
N VAL A 129 3.14 -16.52 7.01
CA VAL A 129 3.15 -15.35 6.13
C VAL A 129 2.64 -15.75 4.76
N MET A 130 1.62 -15.04 4.29
CA MET A 130 1.06 -15.18 2.96
C MET A 130 0.89 -13.79 2.35
N PRO A 131 1.82 -13.35 1.51
CA PRO A 131 1.79 -12.02 0.90
C PRO A 131 0.50 -11.75 0.12
N ASN A 132 0.16 -10.48 -0.01
CA ASN A 132 -0.95 -10.06 -0.87
C ASN A 132 -0.75 -10.48 -2.32
N ALA A 133 -1.81 -10.44 -3.11
CA ALA A 133 -1.79 -10.72 -4.54
C ALA A 133 -2.43 -9.59 -5.35
N ILE A 134 -2.02 -9.49 -6.59
CA ILE A 134 -2.59 -8.57 -7.57
C ILE A 134 -3.03 -9.34 -8.83
N VAL A 135 -3.89 -8.73 -9.61
CA VAL A 135 -4.09 -9.12 -11.01
C VAL A 135 -2.97 -8.44 -11.80
N PRO A 136 -2.10 -9.21 -12.48
CA PRO A 136 -1.02 -8.64 -13.27
C PRO A 136 -1.50 -7.60 -14.28
N ILE A 137 -0.77 -6.50 -14.42
CA ILE A 137 -1.02 -5.50 -15.45
C ILE A 137 -0.31 -5.94 -16.72
N GLU A 138 -1.06 -6.06 -17.82
CA GLU A 138 -0.55 -6.50 -19.11
C GLU A 138 0.55 -5.59 -19.67
N GLU A 139 1.30 -6.09 -20.65
CA GLU A 139 2.26 -5.28 -21.40
C GLU A 139 1.55 -4.15 -22.16
N HIS A 140 2.16 -2.97 -22.16
CA HIS A 140 1.61 -1.77 -22.77
C HIS A 140 2.72 -0.80 -23.13
N GLU A 141 2.43 0.10 -24.05
CA GLU A 141 3.31 1.21 -24.40
C GLU A 141 2.95 2.44 -23.54
N LYS A 142 3.97 3.14 -23.06
CA LYS A 142 3.81 4.40 -22.32
C LYS A 142 3.93 5.60 -23.26
N PRO A 143 3.31 6.75 -22.94
CA PRO A 143 3.59 8.00 -23.65
C PRO A 143 5.09 8.30 -23.66
N ASP A 144 5.61 8.82 -24.76
CA ASP A 144 7.04 9.13 -24.91
C ASP A 144 7.33 10.63 -24.94
N ASP A 145 6.30 11.47 -24.99
CA ASP A 145 6.35 12.93 -25.04
C ASP A 145 6.24 13.62 -23.68
N VAL A 146 5.90 12.88 -22.64
CA VAL A 146 5.65 13.38 -21.28
C VAL A 146 6.23 12.41 -20.24
N ILE A 147 6.52 12.90 -19.03
CA ILE A 147 6.84 12.07 -17.86
C ILE A 147 5.70 12.21 -16.86
N ASN A 148 4.92 11.15 -16.71
CA ASN A 148 3.80 11.09 -15.76
C ASN A 148 4.24 10.43 -14.46
N ILE A 149 4.17 11.18 -13.37
CA ILE A 149 4.36 10.71 -11.99
C ILE A 149 2.98 10.42 -11.40
N VAL A 150 2.85 9.37 -10.60
CA VAL A 150 1.59 9.03 -9.94
C VAL A 150 1.74 8.85 -8.44
N TYR A 151 0.71 9.28 -7.71
CA TYR A 151 0.42 8.94 -6.32
C TYR A 151 -1.00 8.37 -6.24
N HIS A 152 -1.17 7.15 -5.73
CA HIS A 152 -2.48 6.50 -5.67
C HIS A 152 -2.71 5.76 -4.35
N THR A 153 -2.48 6.46 -3.26
CA THR A 153 -2.82 6.03 -1.90
C THR A 153 -3.61 7.12 -1.18
N THR A 154 -4.11 6.83 0.03
CA THR A 154 -4.81 7.84 0.84
C THR A 154 -3.88 8.97 1.28
N PRO A 155 -4.39 10.22 1.46
CA PRO A 155 -3.55 11.40 1.57
C PRO A 155 -2.63 11.40 2.80
N HIS A 156 -3.06 10.83 3.93
CA HIS A 156 -2.29 10.77 5.18
C HIS A 156 -0.99 9.95 5.10
N ARG A 157 -0.75 9.29 3.97
CA ARG A 157 0.41 8.40 3.78
C ARG A 157 1.62 9.10 3.17
N GLY A 158 1.55 10.42 2.97
CA GLY A 158 2.65 11.24 2.48
C GLY A 158 2.32 12.16 1.31
N LEU A 159 1.05 12.37 0.95
CA LEU A 159 0.69 13.32 -0.11
C LEU A 159 1.08 14.75 0.26
N GLU A 160 0.97 15.11 1.54
CA GLU A 160 1.36 16.41 2.08
C GLU A 160 2.87 16.70 1.97
N LEU A 161 3.69 15.64 1.87
CA LEU A 161 5.12 15.76 1.62
C LEU A 161 5.42 15.78 0.11
N LEU A 162 4.68 14.99 -0.67
CA LEU A 162 4.88 14.90 -2.12
C LEU A 162 4.60 16.21 -2.85
N VAL A 163 3.48 16.85 -2.54
CA VAL A 163 3.04 18.05 -3.30
C VAL A 163 4.05 19.19 -3.21
N PRO A 164 4.51 19.64 -2.01
CA PRO A 164 5.53 20.69 -1.93
C PRO A 164 6.86 20.30 -2.58
N VAL A 165 7.26 19.02 -2.47
CA VAL A 165 8.49 18.53 -3.12
C VAL A 165 8.34 18.60 -4.64
N PHE A 166 7.21 18.16 -5.19
CA PHE A 166 6.97 18.23 -6.63
C PHE A 166 6.98 19.68 -7.15
N GLU A 167 6.30 20.61 -6.46
CA GLU A 167 6.27 22.04 -6.81
C GLU A 167 7.68 22.61 -6.86
N HIS A 168 8.48 22.37 -5.82
CA HIS A 168 9.86 22.83 -5.77
C HIS A 168 10.72 22.25 -6.89
N LEU A 169 10.64 20.95 -7.14
CA LEU A 169 11.40 20.31 -8.22
C LEU A 169 10.93 20.78 -9.59
N HIS A 170 9.63 21.04 -9.75
CA HIS A 170 9.08 21.57 -11.00
C HIS A 170 9.64 22.98 -11.27
N GLU A 171 9.56 23.87 -10.30
CA GLU A 171 10.09 25.24 -10.43
C GLU A 171 11.59 25.27 -10.74
N LYS A 172 12.38 24.41 -10.09
CA LYS A 172 13.85 24.47 -10.18
C LYS A 172 14.46 23.66 -11.31
N PHE A 173 13.79 22.57 -11.72
CA PHE A 173 14.40 21.57 -12.62
C PHE A 173 13.49 21.13 -13.74
N PHE A 174 12.20 20.82 -13.47
CA PHE A 174 11.35 20.17 -14.47
C PHE A 174 10.86 21.11 -15.53
N ALA A 175 10.64 22.39 -15.21
CA ALA A 175 10.17 23.40 -16.16
C ALA A 175 11.10 23.61 -17.37
N GLU A 176 12.40 23.28 -17.24
CA GLU A 176 13.40 23.41 -18.29
C GLU A 176 13.68 22.09 -19.03
N MET A 177 12.99 21.01 -18.67
CA MET A 177 13.17 19.70 -19.31
C MET A 177 12.51 19.68 -20.70
N LYS A 178 13.01 18.81 -21.60
CA LYS A 178 12.43 18.63 -22.93
C LYS A 178 11.02 18.06 -22.90
N LYS A 179 10.76 17.17 -21.95
CA LYS A 179 9.45 16.57 -21.71
C LYS A 179 8.80 17.27 -20.54
N GLU A 180 7.53 17.57 -20.64
CA GLU A 180 6.76 18.02 -19.48
C GLU A 180 6.68 16.94 -18.43
N VAL A 181 6.72 17.35 -17.16
CA VAL A 181 6.62 16.45 -16.02
C VAL A 181 5.33 16.76 -15.27
N HIS A 182 4.44 15.78 -15.20
CA HIS A 182 3.13 15.90 -14.57
C HIS A 182 2.99 14.97 -13.39
N LEU A 183 2.29 15.44 -12.33
CA LEU A 183 1.91 14.63 -11.18
C LEU A 183 0.41 14.33 -11.25
N HIS A 184 0.06 13.04 -11.24
CA HIS A 184 -1.30 12.55 -11.17
C HIS A 184 -1.61 12.04 -9.77
N VAL A 185 -2.63 12.59 -9.12
CA VAL A 185 -3.02 12.29 -7.74
C VAL A 185 -4.38 11.59 -7.72
N TYR A 186 -4.38 10.30 -7.38
CA TYR A 186 -5.57 9.49 -7.11
C TYR A 186 -5.62 9.23 -5.61
N SER A 187 -6.25 10.15 -4.87
CA SER A 187 -6.15 10.15 -3.41
C SER A 187 -7.39 10.77 -2.76
N ASN A 188 -8.04 9.97 -1.92
CA ASN A 188 -9.23 10.39 -1.20
C ASN A 188 -9.62 9.28 -0.20
N PHE A 189 -10.29 9.61 0.90
CA PHE A 189 -10.80 8.63 1.86
C PHE A 189 -12.14 8.00 1.46
N ASP A 190 -12.80 8.46 0.41
CA ASP A 190 -14.04 7.86 -0.12
C ASP A 190 -13.83 6.41 -0.54
N ILE A 191 -12.59 6.02 -0.84
CA ILE A 191 -12.21 4.62 -1.11
C ILE A 191 -12.58 3.66 0.04
N TYR A 192 -12.68 4.18 1.28
CA TYR A 192 -13.10 3.45 2.46
C TYR A 192 -14.54 3.80 2.90
N GLY A 193 -15.25 4.64 2.14
CA GLY A 193 -16.56 5.17 2.54
C GLY A 193 -16.49 6.19 3.69
N TRP A 194 -15.37 6.91 3.86
CA TRP A 194 -15.13 7.88 4.95
C TRP A 194 -14.91 9.30 4.43
N PRO A 195 -15.90 9.92 3.77
CA PRO A 195 -15.73 11.24 3.15
C PRO A 195 -15.39 12.35 4.15
N GLU A 196 -15.83 12.23 5.40
CA GLU A 196 -15.54 13.21 6.46
C GLU A 196 -14.04 13.30 6.80
N ARG A 197 -13.28 12.25 6.52
CA ARG A 197 -11.81 12.24 6.71
C ARG A 197 -11.05 13.03 5.65
N ASN A 198 -11.71 13.47 4.59
CA ASN A 198 -11.11 14.35 3.58
C ASN A 198 -10.92 15.78 4.08
N LYS A 199 -11.74 16.22 5.04
CA LYS A 199 -11.73 17.60 5.55
C LYS A 199 -10.34 18.18 5.85
N PRO A 200 -9.44 17.49 6.55
CA PRO A 200 -8.10 18.02 6.83
C PRO A 200 -7.22 18.19 5.58
N TYR A 201 -7.61 17.58 4.47
CA TYR A 201 -6.82 17.54 3.22
C TYR A 201 -7.46 18.37 2.10
N GLU A 202 -8.59 19.04 2.32
CA GLU A 202 -9.27 19.81 1.26
C GLU A 202 -8.39 20.94 0.72
N GLU A 203 -7.66 21.66 1.58
CA GLU A 203 -6.72 22.71 1.14
C GLU A 203 -5.61 22.12 0.26
N LEU A 204 -5.11 20.93 0.59
CA LEU A 204 -4.11 20.23 -0.21
C LEU A 204 -4.69 19.76 -1.56
N PHE A 205 -5.94 19.28 -1.56
CA PHE A 205 -6.63 18.89 -2.79
C PHE A 205 -6.91 20.11 -3.68
N ASP A 206 -7.29 21.24 -3.11
CA ASP A 206 -7.51 22.49 -3.85
C ASP A 206 -6.18 22.97 -4.46
N LYS A 207 -5.10 22.96 -3.71
CA LYS A 207 -3.77 23.25 -4.20
C LYS A 207 -3.38 22.35 -5.41
N CYS A 208 -3.70 21.06 -5.33
CA CYS A 208 -3.49 20.15 -6.47
C CYS A 208 -4.36 20.53 -7.69
N ARG A 209 -5.61 20.96 -7.48
CA ARG A 209 -6.52 21.35 -8.57
C ARG A 209 -6.11 22.65 -9.28
N GLU A 210 -5.50 23.58 -8.55
CA GLU A 210 -5.08 24.90 -9.05
C GLU A 210 -3.74 24.84 -9.76
N HIS A 211 -2.92 23.83 -9.52
CA HIS A 211 -1.59 23.73 -10.10
C HIS A 211 -1.61 23.19 -11.53
N SER A 212 -0.93 23.87 -12.48
CA SER A 212 -0.98 23.53 -13.91
C SER A 212 -0.43 22.15 -14.26
N TYR A 213 0.49 21.62 -13.47
CA TYR A 213 1.18 20.33 -13.70
C TYR A 213 0.81 19.24 -12.69
N ILE A 214 -0.15 19.51 -11.80
CA ILE A 214 -0.71 18.51 -10.88
C ILE A 214 -2.16 18.25 -11.27
N HIS A 215 -2.49 16.99 -11.48
CA HIS A 215 -3.82 16.55 -11.89
C HIS A 215 -4.47 15.76 -10.78
N TYR A 216 -5.39 16.38 -10.06
CA TYR A 216 -6.15 15.72 -9.00
C TYR A 216 -7.37 14.99 -9.57
N HIS A 217 -7.43 13.68 -9.36
CA HIS A 217 -8.47 12.80 -9.92
C HIS A 217 -9.44 12.23 -8.87
N GLY A 218 -9.19 12.48 -7.57
CA GLY A 218 -9.98 11.85 -6.50
C GLY A 218 -9.69 10.36 -6.43
N ILE A 219 -10.73 9.52 -6.54
CA ILE A 219 -10.61 8.06 -6.57
C ILE A 219 -11.12 7.48 -7.89
N LEU A 220 -10.60 6.31 -8.23
CA LEU A 220 -11.12 5.47 -9.31
C LEU A 220 -11.33 4.04 -8.80
N PRO A 221 -12.29 3.31 -9.38
CA PRO A 221 -12.32 1.85 -9.23
C PRO A 221 -10.98 1.23 -9.63
N ASN A 222 -10.56 0.17 -8.92
CA ASN A 222 -9.24 -0.42 -9.10
C ASN A 222 -8.93 -0.80 -10.56
N GLU A 223 -9.91 -1.36 -11.30
CA GLU A 223 -9.75 -1.73 -12.71
C GLU A 223 -9.52 -0.50 -13.63
N GLU A 224 -10.14 0.63 -13.33
CA GLU A 224 -9.91 1.88 -14.07
C GLU A 224 -8.57 2.52 -13.68
N LEU A 225 -8.20 2.45 -12.40
CA LEU A 225 -6.90 2.92 -11.93
C LEU A 225 -5.76 2.16 -12.63
N LYS A 226 -5.83 0.84 -12.78
CA LYS A 226 -4.84 0.04 -13.51
C LYS A 226 -4.63 0.52 -14.94
N LYS A 227 -5.70 0.91 -15.64
CA LYS A 227 -5.61 1.49 -17.00
C LYS A 227 -4.88 2.85 -16.99
N GLN A 228 -5.02 3.63 -15.91
CA GLN A 228 -4.26 4.88 -15.79
C GLN A 228 -2.80 4.60 -15.45
N LEU A 229 -2.50 3.61 -14.58
CA LEU A 229 -1.12 3.23 -14.27
C LEU A 229 -0.33 2.83 -15.52
N GLN A 230 -0.97 2.28 -16.53
CA GLN A 230 -0.33 1.98 -17.82
C GLN A 230 0.26 3.21 -18.51
N LYS A 231 -0.24 4.42 -18.23
CA LYS A 231 0.23 5.68 -18.79
C LYS A 231 1.27 6.39 -17.92
N MET A 232 1.56 5.85 -16.74
CA MET A 232 2.46 6.46 -15.76
C MET A 232 3.88 5.92 -15.91
N HIS A 233 4.86 6.72 -15.49
CA HIS A 233 6.29 6.40 -15.59
C HIS A 233 6.90 6.15 -14.20
N ILE A 234 6.50 6.97 -13.23
CA ILE A 234 7.09 6.97 -11.88
C ILE A 234 5.96 6.88 -10.85
N PHE A 235 6.12 5.98 -9.89
CA PHE A 235 5.32 5.97 -8.66
C PHE A 235 6.08 6.68 -7.57
N ALA A 236 5.55 7.81 -7.10
CA ALA A 236 6.17 8.67 -6.09
C ALA A 236 5.46 8.52 -4.74
N TYR A 237 6.12 7.87 -3.77
CA TYR A 237 5.51 7.53 -2.51
C TYR A 237 6.42 7.85 -1.31
N PRO A 238 6.48 9.11 -0.85
CA PRO A 238 7.22 9.49 0.36
C PRO A 238 6.47 9.03 1.61
N SER A 239 6.30 7.70 1.76
CA SER A 239 5.47 7.13 2.80
C SER A 239 5.99 7.44 4.20
N ILE A 240 5.09 7.96 5.03
CA ILE A 240 5.23 8.11 6.48
C ILE A 240 4.31 7.14 7.24
N TRP A 241 3.56 6.31 6.51
CA TRP A 241 2.66 5.31 7.06
C TRP A 241 3.34 3.93 7.15
N PRO A 242 3.23 3.21 8.28
CA PRO A 242 3.82 1.88 8.43
C PRO A 242 2.99 0.83 7.67
N GLU A 243 3.25 0.68 6.38
CA GLU A 243 2.59 -0.31 5.53
C GLU A 243 2.83 -1.74 6.02
N THR A 244 1.78 -2.54 6.12
CA THR A 244 1.88 -3.98 6.39
C THR A 244 2.21 -4.78 5.13
N SER A 245 1.74 -4.32 3.98
CA SER A 245 2.04 -4.78 2.62
C SER A 245 1.36 -3.81 1.64
N CYS A 246 2.11 -3.18 0.75
CA CYS A 246 1.60 -2.09 -0.08
C CYS A 246 1.12 -2.60 -1.44
N ILE A 247 -0.21 -2.80 -1.62
CA ILE A 247 -0.80 -3.21 -2.90
C ILE A 247 -0.55 -2.15 -3.97
N ALA A 248 -0.63 -0.86 -3.63
CA ALA A 248 -0.34 0.22 -4.55
C ALA A 248 1.08 0.13 -5.13
N LEU A 249 2.08 -0.21 -4.31
CA LEU A 249 3.44 -0.45 -4.79
C LEU A 249 3.51 -1.67 -5.71
N LEU A 250 2.82 -2.76 -5.37
CA LEU A 250 2.78 -3.96 -6.22
C LEU A 250 2.15 -3.66 -7.59
N GLU A 251 1.05 -2.91 -7.63
CA GLU A 251 0.40 -2.52 -8.89
C GLU A 251 1.29 -1.58 -9.71
N ALA A 252 1.97 -0.62 -9.06
CA ALA A 252 2.94 0.24 -9.73
C ALA A 252 4.11 -0.56 -10.33
N MET A 253 4.67 -1.51 -9.58
CA MET A 253 5.73 -2.42 -10.07
C MET A 253 5.24 -3.30 -11.22
N SER A 254 4.00 -3.81 -11.13
CA SER A 254 3.34 -4.60 -12.18
C SER A 254 3.07 -3.77 -13.46
N ALA A 255 2.79 -2.48 -13.32
CA ALA A 255 2.68 -1.56 -14.44
C ALA A 255 4.03 -1.11 -15.02
N GLY A 256 5.15 -1.61 -14.46
CA GLY A 256 6.49 -1.24 -14.91
C GLY A 256 6.84 0.22 -14.64
N LEU A 257 6.42 0.76 -13.50
CA LEU A 257 6.79 2.10 -13.05
C LEU A 257 8.12 2.07 -12.30
N LEU A 258 8.91 3.12 -12.46
CA LEU A 258 10.04 3.39 -11.58
C LEU A 258 9.51 3.88 -10.23
N CYS A 259 9.60 3.04 -9.20
CA CYS A 259 9.01 3.36 -7.90
C CYS A 259 10.06 4.03 -7.00
N VAL A 260 9.68 5.18 -6.43
CA VAL A 260 10.48 5.95 -5.46
C VAL A 260 9.72 6.02 -4.15
N HIS A 261 10.28 5.45 -3.07
CA HIS A 261 9.60 5.42 -1.78
C HIS A 261 10.57 5.34 -0.59
N SER A 262 10.07 5.63 0.62
CA SER A 262 10.84 5.43 1.85
C SER A 262 11.07 3.94 2.13
N ALA A 263 12.22 3.61 2.71
CA ALA A 263 12.50 2.27 3.24
C ALA A 263 11.86 2.13 4.64
N TYR A 264 10.53 2.13 4.70
CA TYR A 264 9.76 2.13 5.93
C TYR A 264 8.82 0.92 6.04
N ALA A 265 8.75 0.34 7.23
CA ALA A 265 7.88 -0.80 7.54
C ALA A 265 8.07 -1.96 6.54
N ALA A 266 6.99 -2.51 5.98
CA ALA A 266 7.07 -3.62 5.02
C ALA A 266 7.39 -3.19 3.58
N LEU A 267 7.60 -1.90 3.29
CA LEU A 267 7.91 -1.45 1.91
C LEU A 267 9.17 -2.10 1.33
N PRO A 268 10.31 -2.22 2.06
CA PRO A 268 11.49 -2.93 1.55
C PRO A 268 11.22 -4.40 1.22
N GLU A 269 10.42 -5.11 2.04
CA GLU A 269 10.02 -6.49 1.78
C GLU A 269 9.14 -6.60 0.54
N THR A 270 8.14 -5.73 0.42
CA THR A 270 7.22 -5.67 -0.73
C THR A 270 7.98 -5.37 -2.04
N ALA A 271 8.93 -4.44 -1.98
CA ALA A 271 9.71 -4.00 -3.14
C ALA A 271 10.78 -5.00 -3.58
N SER A 272 11.26 -5.89 -2.70
CA SER A 272 12.29 -6.90 -2.98
C SER A 272 13.53 -6.33 -3.72
N ASN A 273 13.97 -5.14 -3.36
CA ASN A 273 15.12 -4.42 -3.95
C ASN A 273 14.98 -4.00 -5.44
N TRP A 274 13.79 -4.06 -6.01
CA TRP A 274 13.58 -3.62 -7.40
C TRP A 274 13.44 -2.11 -7.55
N THR A 275 13.11 -1.40 -6.49
CA THR A 275 12.72 0.01 -6.49
C THR A 275 13.84 0.93 -6.03
N MET A 276 13.63 2.24 -6.13
CA MET A 276 14.48 3.26 -5.55
C MET A 276 13.98 3.58 -4.15
N MET A 277 14.77 3.21 -3.14
CA MET A 277 14.43 3.41 -1.73
C MET A 277 15.43 4.35 -1.06
N TYR A 278 14.95 5.18 -0.16
CA TYR A 278 15.77 6.01 0.72
C TYR A 278 15.41 5.73 2.20
N PRO A 279 16.38 5.86 3.12
CA PRO A 279 16.13 5.66 4.55
C PRO A 279 15.07 6.62 5.08
N MET A 280 14.05 6.07 5.75
CA MET A 280 13.04 6.87 6.45
C MET A 280 13.68 7.63 7.61
N THR A 281 13.20 8.83 7.89
CA THR A 281 13.56 9.64 9.05
C THR A 281 12.32 10.35 9.59
N GLU A 282 12.31 10.59 10.91
CA GLU A 282 11.24 11.33 11.59
C GLU A 282 11.36 12.86 11.38
N ASP A 283 12.53 13.34 10.97
CA ASP A 283 12.72 14.72 10.55
C ASP A 283 12.09 14.91 9.16
N HIS A 284 10.98 15.64 9.12
CA HIS A 284 10.20 15.86 7.90
C HIS A 284 11.00 16.59 6.82
N GLN A 285 11.85 17.55 7.20
CA GLN A 285 12.67 18.29 6.25
C GLN A 285 13.72 17.37 5.60
N GLU A 286 14.40 16.57 6.41
CA GLU A 286 15.36 15.59 5.91
C GLU A 286 14.68 14.51 5.07
N HIS A 287 13.49 14.06 5.47
CA HIS A 287 12.67 13.11 4.70
C HIS A 287 12.33 13.67 3.30
N CYS A 288 11.86 14.92 3.25
CA CYS A 288 11.55 15.60 1.99
C CYS A 288 12.81 15.79 1.12
N ASN A 289 13.95 16.16 1.70
CA ASN A 289 15.20 16.34 0.97
C ASN A 289 15.66 15.00 0.33
N ARG A 290 15.67 13.92 1.10
CA ARG A 290 16.04 12.58 0.60
C ARG A 290 15.09 12.11 -0.51
N PHE A 291 13.79 12.35 -0.32
CA PHE A 291 12.79 12.02 -1.33
C PHE A 291 12.98 12.85 -2.59
N ALA A 292 13.20 14.15 -2.48
CA ALA A 292 13.42 15.06 -3.60
C ALA A 292 14.62 14.63 -4.45
N ASP A 293 15.74 14.28 -3.83
CA ASP A 293 16.94 13.77 -4.51
C ASP A 293 16.65 12.50 -5.31
N GLN A 294 15.91 11.56 -4.72
CA GLN A 294 15.52 10.31 -5.39
C GLN A 294 14.53 10.56 -6.52
N LEU A 295 13.53 11.44 -6.32
CA LEU A 295 12.53 11.76 -7.34
C LEU A 295 13.16 12.49 -8.52
N LEU A 296 14.05 13.46 -8.27
CA LEU A 296 14.80 14.15 -9.33
C LEU A 296 15.64 13.15 -10.14
N SER A 297 16.37 12.27 -9.46
CA SER A 297 17.16 11.22 -10.10
C SER A 297 16.28 10.30 -10.94
N ALA A 298 15.11 9.89 -10.43
CA ALA A 298 14.16 9.04 -11.15
C ALA A 298 13.66 9.72 -12.44
N VAL A 299 13.28 10.99 -12.38
CA VAL A 299 12.82 11.76 -13.54
C VAL A 299 13.92 11.89 -14.60
N GLN A 300 15.18 12.11 -14.18
CA GLN A 300 16.31 12.23 -15.10
C GLN A 300 16.71 10.92 -15.78
N MET A 301 16.40 9.77 -15.19
CA MET A 301 16.85 8.47 -15.68
C MET A 301 15.75 7.57 -16.27
N VAL A 302 14.47 7.88 -16.08
CA VAL A 302 13.36 6.98 -16.41
C VAL A 302 13.33 6.54 -17.87
N ASP A 303 13.79 7.39 -18.78
CA ASP A 303 13.86 7.10 -20.23
C ASP A 303 15.11 6.32 -20.66
N GLN A 304 16.08 6.10 -19.77
CA GLN A 304 17.33 5.44 -20.13
C GLN A 304 17.12 3.93 -20.32
N GLU A 305 17.79 3.35 -21.31
CA GLU A 305 17.57 1.98 -21.75
C GLU A 305 17.80 0.96 -20.61
N PHE A 306 18.88 1.15 -19.83
CA PHE A 306 19.16 0.24 -18.70
C PHE A 306 18.07 0.31 -17.60
N ILE A 307 17.34 1.42 -17.47
CA ILE A 307 16.18 1.53 -16.56
C ILE A 307 15.00 0.75 -17.15
N LYS A 308 14.73 0.87 -18.45
CA LYS A 308 13.65 0.12 -19.11
C LYS A 308 13.86 -1.39 -18.98
N ASP A 309 15.09 -1.86 -19.16
CA ASP A 309 15.45 -3.27 -18.94
C ASP A 309 15.19 -3.70 -17.49
N ARG A 310 15.62 -2.88 -16.52
CA ARG A 310 15.35 -3.13 -15.09
C ARG A 310 13.86 -3.17 -14.79
N LEU A 311 13.08 -2.25 -15.32
CA LEU A 311 11.63 -2.20 -15.12
C LEU A 311 10.92 -3.40 -15.76
N SER A 312 11.38 -3.89 -16.90
CA SER A 312 10.89 -5.13 -17.49
C SER A 312 11.13 -6.34 -16.58
N MET A 313 12.32 -6.45 -15.97
CA MET A 313 12.62 -7.51 -15.00
C MET A 313 11.78 -7.36 -13.72
N GLN A 314 11.65 -6.14 -13.18
CA GLN A 314 10.79 -5.83 -12.03
C GLN A 314 9.35 -6.28 -12.28
N LYS A 315 8.78 -5.93 -13.44
CA LYS A 315 7.43 -6.32 -13.84
C LYS A 315 7.27 -7.84 -13.90
N ARG A 316 8.22 -8.54 -14.54
CA ARG A 316 8.19 -10.02 -14.61
C ARG A 316 8.26 -10.66 -13.24
N TYR A 317 9.14 -10.16 -12.36
CA TYR A 317 9.22 -10.62 -10.97
C TYR A 317 7.90 -10.42 -10.25
N THR A 318 7.34 -9.20 -10.28
CA THR A 318 6.11 -8.85 -9.58
C THR A 318 4.92 -9.68 -10.08
N ASN A 319 4.75 -9.77 -11.39
CA ASN A 319 3.68 -10.56 -12.01
C ASN A 319 3.83 -12.08 -11.78
N GLY A 320 5.06 -12.57 -11.69
CA GLY A 320 5.33 -13.98 -11.40
C GLY A 320 5.15 -14.37 -9.94
N PHE A 321 5.48 -13.46 -9.01
CA PHE A 321 5.48 -13.78 -7.58
C PHE A 321 4.19 -13.34 -6.85
N TYR A 322 3.63 -12.18 -7.19
CA TYR A 322 2.50 -11.59 -6.48
C TYR A 322 1.15 -11.79 -7.21
N ASN A 323 1.05 -12.76 -8.14
CA ASN A 323 -0.21 -13.06 -8.81
C ASN A 323 -1.14 -13.95 -7.97
N TRP A 324 -2.41 -13.92 -8.32
CA TRP A 324 -3.43 -14.72 -7.66
C TRP A 324 -3.27 -16.23 -7.87
N ASP A 325 -2.74 -16.71 -8.99
CA ASP A 325 -2.59 -18.14 -9.25
C ASP A 325 -1.64 -18.79 -8.24
N ILE A 326 -0.48 -18.17 -8.02
CA ILE A 326 0.48 -18.59 -6.99
C ILE A 326 -0.16 -18.50 -5.60
N ARG A 327 -0.87 -17.42 -5.32
CA ARG A 327 -1.45 -17.19 -4.00
C ARG A 327 -2.56 -18.18 -3.69
N ILE A 328 -3.43 -18.50 -4.64
CA ILE A 328 -4.48 -19.52 -4.48
C ILE A 328 -3.89 -20.91 -4.28
N MET A 329 -2.82 -21.26 -5.01
CA MET A 329 -2.11 -22.53 -4.79
C MET A 329 -1.59 -22.63 -3.34
N GLN A 330 -1.02 -21.56 -2.80
CA GLN A 330 -0.53 -21.53 -1.41
C GLN A 330 -1.68 -21.62 -0.39
N TRP A 331 -2.77 -20.87 -0.61
CA TRP A 331 -3.96 -20.94 0.24
C TRP A 331 -4.55 -22.34 0.24
N LYS A 332 -4.73 -22.97 -0.92
CA LYS A 332 -5.24 -24.34 -1.03
C LYS A 332 -4.35 -25.31 -0.26
N ALA A 333 -3.05 -25.29 -0.49
CA ALA A 333 -2.11 -26.19 0.20
C ALA A 333 -2.19 -26.04 1.73
N MET A 334 -2.30 -24.80 2.24
CA MET A 334 -2.47 -24.55 3.67
C MET A 334 -3.81 -25.08 4.18
N LEU A 335 -4.91 -24.79 3.51
CA LEU A 335 -6.25 -25.22 3.93
C LEU A 335 -6.40 -26.74 3.91
N GLU A 336 -5.95 -27.39 2.85
CA GLU A 336 -5.94 -28.85 2.71
C GLU A 336 -5.07 -29.50 3.78
N GLY A 337 -3.90 -28.92 4.08
CA GLY A 337 -3.02 -29.38 5.16
C GLY A 337 -3.66 -29.27 6.55
N LEU A 338 -4.52 -28.27 6.79
CA LEU A 338 -5.25 -28.16 8.05
C LEU A 338 -6.36 -29.21 8.19
N LEU A 339 -6.95 -29.65 7.08
CA LEU A 339 -7.97 -30.73 7.07
C LEU A 339 -7.36 -32.12 7.21
N GLY A 340 -6.14 -32.35 6.71
CA GLY A 340 -5.47 -33.64 6.77
C GLY A 340 -4.74 -33.94 8.07
N ASN A 341 -4.66 -33.00 9.00
CA ASN A 341 -4.05 -33.22 10.33
C ASN A 341 -5.06 -33.70 11.39
N ASP A 342 -6.34 -33.89 11.02
CA ASP A 342 -7.41 -34.38 11.89
C ASP A 342 -7.66 -35.90 11.69
N GLU A 343 -6.84 -36.61 10.89
CA GLU A 343 -6.79 -38.06 10.75
C GLU A 343 -5.56 -38.63 11.49
#